data_4abb2c505c95c917dfd719abbd00c3d1
#
_entry.id   4abb2c505c95c917dfd719abbd00c3d1
#
_cell.length_a   1.000
_cell.length_b   1.000
_cell.length_c   1.000
_cell.angle_alpha   90.00
_cell.angle_beta   90.00
_cell.angle_gamma   90.00
#
_symmetry.space_group_name_H-M   'P 1'
#
loop_
_entity.id
_entity.type
_entity.pdbx_description
1 polymer ?
#
loop_
_entity_poly.entity_id
_entity_poly.type
_entity_poly.pdbx_seq_one_letter_code
_entity_poly.pdbx_strand_id
1 'polypeptide(L)'
;MKNLELYIHIPFCIKKCDYCDFLSGEASAFEKKEYIRALLNEIKYQAYDCEDYEVSTIYFGGGTPSTLKAQVIDSILQEIYKYFHVKKDAEITIECNPGTVEREKLALYRLSGINRLSFGLQSANNQELKMLGRIHSYEDFLESYDAARKAGFENINVDVMSALPAQTVISYEITLKNVLRLKPEHISAYSPVSYTHLRAHETL
;
A
#
# COMPACT_ATOMS: atom_id res chain seq x y z
N MET A 1 10.49 5.78 -26.18
CA MET A 1 10.61 4.60 -25.29
C MET A 1 9.24 3.97 -25.07
N LYS A 2 9.18 2.69 -24.77
CA LYS A 2 7.94 1.97 -24.39
C LYS A 2 7.60 2.28 -22.93
N ASN A 3 6.32 2.29 -22.55
CA ASN A 3 5.95 2.45 -21.14
C ASN A 3 6.28 1.19 -20.33
N LEU A 4 6.77 1.41 -19.12
CA LEU A 4 7.03 0.38 -18.11
C LEU A 4 6.32 0.75 -16.82
N GLU A 5 5.81 -0.24 -16.12
CA GLU A 5 5.21 -0.12 -14.81
C GLU A 5 5.98 -0.99 -13.82
N LEU A 6 6.39 -0.43 -12.70
CA LEU A 6 7.13 -1.16 -11.67
C LEU A 6 6.22 -1.45 -10.47
N TYR A 7 6.10 -2.73 -10.13
CA TYR A 7 5.50 -3.17 -8.88
C TYR A 7 6.58 -3.63 -7.92
N ILE A 8 6.69 -2.96 -6.78
CA ILE A 8 7.65 -3.25 -5.73
C ILE A 8 6.93 -3.98 -4.61
N HIS A 9 7.16 -5.27 -4.50
CA HIS A 9 6.53 -6.10 -3.48
C HIS A 9 7.24 -5.95 -2.13
N ILE A 10 6.51 -5.57 -1.09
CA ILE A 10 6.99 -5.48 0.30
C ILE A 10 6.17 -6.45 1.15
N PRO A 11 6.65 -7.68 1.41
CA PRO A 11 5.85 -8.74 2.02
C PRO A 11 5.69 -8.62 3.54
N PHE A 12 5.89 -7.45 4.14
CA PHE A 12 5.93 -7.31 5.58
C PHE A 12 4.65 -6.69 6.15
N CYS A 13 4.11 -7.34 7.19
CA CYS A 13 3.02 -6.83 8.01
C CYS A 13 3.46 -6.78 9.49
N ILE A 14 2.82 -5.91 10.29
CA ILE A 14 2.94 -5.97 11.74
C ILE A 14 2.17 -7.19 12.26
N LYS A 15 0.99 -7.43 11.68
CA LYS A 15 0.13 -8.59 11.94
C LYS A 15 -0.60 -8.92 10.64
N LYS A 16 -0.72 -10.21 10.32
CA LYS A 16 -1.51 -10.66 9.17
C LYS A 16 -3.00 -10.62 9.54
N CYS A 17 -3.81 -9.98 8.71
CA CYS A 17 -5.26 -9.91 8.90
C CYS A 17 -5.92 -11.26 8.57
N ASP A 18 -7.04 -11.57 9.22
CA ASP A 18 -7.68 -12.88 9.15
C ASP A 18 -8.25 -13.22 7.75
N TYR A 19 -8.55 -12.19 6.95
CA TYR A 19 -9.07 -12.33 5.58
C TYR A 19 -7.97 -12.31 4.50
N CYS A 20 -6.71 -12.00 4.87
CA CYS A 20 -5.68 -11.67 3.89
C CYS A 20 -4.99 -12.93 3.34
N ASP A 21 -5.07 -13.11 2.03
CA ASP A 21 -4.43 -14.22 1.32
C ASP A 21 -3.18 -13.78 0.53
N PHE A 22 -2.79 -12.50 0.63
CA PHE A 22 -1.58 -12.01 -0.01
C PHE A 22 -0.32 -12.69 0.54
N LEU A 23 0.70 -12.77 -0.30
CA LEU A 23 2.02 -13.27 0.09
C LEU A 23 2.70 -12.26 1.03
N SER A 24 2.32 -12.30 2.30
CA SER A 24 2.78 -11.36 3.31
C SER A 24 2.75 -11.99 4.70
N GLY A 25 3.56 -11.44 5.62
CA GLY A 25 3.63 -11.91 7.00
C GLY A 25 4.50 -11.04 7.88
N GLU A 26 4.62 -11.47 9.14
CA GLU A 26 5.55 -10.88 10.09
C GLU A 26 6.98 -11.29 9.71
N ALA A 27 7.94 -10.43 9.97
CA ALA A 27 9.35 -10.70 9.72
C ALA A 27 10.23 -10.00 10.75
N SER A 28 11.32 -10.64 11.13
CA SER A 28 12.35 -10.07 11.99
C SER A 28 13.08 -8.91 11.30
N ALA A 29 13.79 -8.11 12.08
CA ALA A 29 14.62 -7.03 11.54
C ALA A 29 15.73 -7.54 10.60
N PHE A 30 16.26 -8.74 10.88
CA PHE A 30 17.26 -9.38 10.05
C PHE A 30 16.67 -9.79 8.69
N GLU A 31 15.53 -10.48 8.66
CA GLU A 31 14.86 -10.89 7.42
C GLU A 31 14.47 -9.69 6.56
N LYS A 32 13.94 -8.62 7.17
CA LYS A 32 13.65 -7.37 6.46
C LYS A 32 14.90 -6.78 5.80
N LYS A 33 16.03 -6.77 6.52
CA LYS A 33 17.29 -6.24 5.99
C LYS A 33 17.81 -7.07 4.81
N GLU A 34 17.77 -8.39 4.92
CA GLU A 34 18.23 -9.29 3.85
C GLU A 34 17.32 -9.19 2.62
N TYR A 35 16.01 -9.10 2.83
CA TYR A 35 15.06 -8.89 1.74
C TYR A 35 15.33 -7.58 0.98
N ILE A 36 15.48 -6.47 1.71
CA ILE A 36 15.75 -5.17 1.08
C ILE A 36 17.06 -5.20 0.32
N ARG A 37 18.11 -5.87 0.85
CA ARG A 37 19.37 -6.05 0.14
C ARG A 37 19.18 -6.82 -1.17
N ALA A 38 18.42 -7.89 -1.14
CA ALA A 38 18.10 -8.68 -2.33
C ALA A 38 17.29 -7.86 -3.35
N LEU A 39 16.27 -7.11 -2.89
CA LEU A 39 15.46 -6.24 -3.72
C LEU A 39 16.28 -5.16 -4.44
N LEU A 40 17.21 -4.50 -3.73
CA LEU A 40 18.12 -3.50 -4.35
C LEU A 40 19.01 -4.14 -5.43
N ASN A 41 19.46 -5.36 -5.23
CA ASN A 41 20.20 -6.09 -6.25
C ASN A 41 19.34 -6.48 -7.44
N GLU A 42 18.09 -6.90 -7.20
CA GLU A 42 17.12 -7.24 -8.25
C GLU A 42 16.79 -6.02 -9.11
N ILE A 43 16.53 -4.86 -8.52
CA ILE A 43 16.30 -3.60 -9.23
C ILE A 43 17.43 -3.32 -10.23
N LYS A 44 18.67 -3.42 -9.76
CA LYS A 44 19.84 -3.23 -10.61
C LYS A 44 19.92 -4.26 -11.74
N TYR A 45 19.64 -5.52 -11.44
CA TYR A 45 19.73 -6.61 -12.41
C TYR A 45 18.66 -6.49 -13.49
N GLN A 46 17.41 -6.23 -13.10
CA GLN A 46 16.28 -6.12 -14.04
C GLN A 46 16.40 -4.90 -14.98
N ALA A 47 17.12 -3.85 -14.56
CA ALA A 47 17.26 -2.65 -15.37
C ALA A 47 18.02 -2.88 -16.70
N TYR A 48 18.88 -3.92 -16.78
CA TYR A 48 19.63 -4.24 -18.02
C TYR A 48 18.72 -4.57 -19.21
N ASP A 49 17.57 -5.15 -18.94
CA ASP A 49 16.62 -5.54 -19.99
C ASP A 49 15.58 -4.43 -20.27
N CYS A 50 15.72 -3.26 -19.63
CA CYS A 50 14.73 -2.20 -19.65
C CYS A 50 15.23 -0.88 -20.28
N GLU A 51 16.37 -0.87 -20.98
CA GLU A 51 16.97 0.35 -21.57
C GLU A 51 16.04 1.08 -22.55
N ASP A 52 15.20 0.34 -23.30
CA ASP A 52 14.24 0.89 -24.26
C ASP A 52 12.93 1.38 -23.62
N TYR A 53 12.81 1.27 -22.29
CA TYR A 53 11.59 1.57 -21.56
C TYR A 53 11.73 2.85 -20.72
N GLU A 54 10.58 3.48 -20.48
CA GLU A 54 10.43 4.61 -19.57
C GLU A 54 9.35 4.30 -18.55
N VAL A 55 9.71 4.41 -17.26
CA VAL A 55 8.80 4.07 -16.15
C VAL A 55 7.74 5.15 -15.99
N SER A 56 6.48 4.76 -16.19
CA SER A 56 5.31 5.64 -16.05
C SER A 56 4.64 5.53 -14.69
N THR A 57 4.75 4.37 -14.03
CA THR A 57 4.21 4.18 -12.68
C THR A 57 5.13 3.32 -11.82
N ILE A 58 5.16 3.62 -10.52
CA ILE A 58 5.82 2.80 -9.50
C ILE A 58 4.81 2.54 -8.39
N TYR A 59 4.60 1.28 -8.04
CA TYR A 59 3.64 0.90 -7.01
C TYR A 59 4.30 0.05 -5.92
N PHE A 60 4.35 0.57 -4.70
CA PHE A 60 4.77 -0.18 -3.52
C PHE A 60 3.57 -0.84 -2.87
N GLY A 61 3.48 -2.16 -2.95
CA GLY A 61 2.37 -2.94 -2.44
C GLY A 61 2.78 -4.26 -1.80
N GLY A 62 1.80 -5.09 -1.50
CA GLY A 62 1.98 -6.47 -1.02
C GLY A 62 1.45 -6.72 0.38
N GLY A 63 2.29 -6.59 1.40
CA GLY A 63 1.87 -6.65 2.79
C GLY A 63 1.46 -5.27 3.28
N THR A 64 2.38 -4.55 3.88
CA THR A 64 2.21 -3.17 4.33
C THR A 64 3.52 -2.41 4.16
N PRO A 65 3.80 -1.85 2.98
CA PRO A 65 5.04 -1.12 2.71
C PRO A 65 5.34 -0.02 3.72
N SER A 66 4.30 0.64 4.22
CA SER A 66 4.43 1.68 5.24
C SER A 66 4.88 1.20 6.63
N THR A 67 5.09 -0.09 6.85
CA THR A 67 5.75 -0.60 8.07
C THR A 67 7.27 -0.40 8.03
N LEU A 68 7.85 -0.22 6.85
CA LEU A 68 9.26 0.12 6.70
C LEU A 68 9.53 1.56 7.11
N LYS A 69 10.76 1.84 7.51
CA LYS A 69 11.22 3.23 7.73
C LYS A 69 11.19 3.99 6.40
N ALA A 70 10.84 5.28 6.44
CA ALA A 70 10.77 6.11 5.24
C ALA A 70 12.11 6.17 4.49
N GLN A 71 13.24 6.15 5.21
CA GLN A 71 14.58 6.12 4.62
C GLN A 71 14.85 4.85 3.80
N VAL A 72 14.21 3.73 4.15
CA VAL A 72 14.33 2.48 3.37
C VAL A 72 13.55 2.60 2.07
N ILE A 73 12.33 3.13 2.10
CA ILE A 73 11.54 3.40 0.90
C ILE A 73 12.27 4.41 0.00
N ASP A 74 12.83 5.48 0.58
CA ASP A 74 13.66 6.43 -0.16
C ASP A 74 14.85 5.73 -0.83
N SER A 75 15.59 4.88 -0.12
CA SER A 75 16.73 4.16 -0.70
C SER A 75 16.36 3.27 -1.88
N ILE A 76 15.17 2.65 -1.85
CA ILE A 76 14.65 1.86 -2.97
C ILE A 76 14.35 2.77 -4.17
N LEU A 77 13.69 3.91 -3.94
CA LEU A 77 13.40 4.88 -5.00
C LEU A 77 14.67 5.47 -5.62
N GLN A 78 15.68 5.80 -4.80
CA GLN A 78 16.97 6.30 -5.32
C GLN A 78 17.66 5.25 -6.21
N GLU A 79 17.58 3.95 -5.84
CA GLU A 79 18.13 2.89 -6.68
C GLU A 79 17.32 2.72 -7.99
N ILE A 80 15.99 2.88 -7.97
CA ILE A 80 15.17 2.90 -9.18
C ILE A 80 15.54 4.10 -10.06
N TYR A 81 15.62 5.31 -9.52
CA TYR A 81 16.01 6.51 -10.29
C TYR A 81 17.40 6.42 -10.91
N LYS A 82 18.29 5.67 -10.28
CA LYS A 82 19.65 5.48 -10.78
C LYS A 82 19.71 4.56 -11.99
N TYR A 83 18.87 3.54 -12.07
CA TYR A 83 18.96 2.50 -13.09
C TYR A 83 17.85 2.54 -14.13
N PHE A 84 16.72 3.17 -13.86
CA PHE A 84 15.61 3.26 -14.78
C PHE A 84 15.35 4.69 -15.23
N HIS A 85 14.88 4.84 -16.48
CA HIS A 85 14.35 6.12 -16.95
C HIS A 85 12.94 6.31 -16.37
N VAL A 86 12.82 7.14 -15.34
CA VAL A 86 11.52 7.42 -14.71
C VAL A 86 10.98 8.75 -15.26
N LYS A 87 9.72 8.74 -15.73
CA LYS A 87 9.04 9.95 -16.19
C LYS A 87 8.95 10.97 -15.07
N LYS A 88 9.06 12.26 -15.42
CA LYS A 88 8.93 13.36 -14.44
C LYS A 88 7.55 13.43 -13.78
N ASP A 89 6.52 12.99 -14.50
CA ASP A 89 5.12 12.93 -14.09
C ASP A 89 4.68 11.50 -13.72
N ALA A 90 5.61 10.57 -13.49
CA ALA A 90 5.29 9.21 -13.06
C ALA A 90 4.42 9.20 -11.80
N GLU A 91 3.38 8.37 -11.79
CA GLU A 91 2.63 8.10 -10.58
C GLU A 91 3.43 7.15 -9.67
N ILE A 92 3.72 7.59 -8.45
CA ILE A 92 4.45 6.78 -7.47
C ILE A 92 3.55 6.58 -6.27
N THR A 93 3.01 5.37 -6.15
CA THR A 93 2.04 4.98 -5.12
C THR A 93 2.70 4.14 -4.02
N ILE A 94 2.28 4.34 -2.78
CA ILE A 94 2.60 3.46 -1.65
C ILE A 94 1.35 3.09 -0.87
N GLU A 95 1.20 1.79 -0.56
CA GLU A 95 0.18 1.29 0.34
C GLU A 95 0.51 1.61 1.79
N CYS A 96 -0.48 2.16 2.49
CA CYS A 96 -0.38 2.58 3.87
C CYS A 96 -1.47 1.95 4.72
N ASN A 97 -1.09 1.40 5.87
CA ASN A 97 -2.07 1.09 6.90
C ASN A 97 -2.19 2.28 7.87
N PRO A 98 -3.40 2.63 8.32
CA PRO A 98 -3.60 3.62 9.37
C PRO A 98 -2.73 3.33 10.60
N GLY A 99 -2.21 4.37 11.24
CA GLY A 99 -1.30 4.24 12.38
C GLY A 99 0.15 3.86 12.03
N THR A 100 0.48 3.60 10.75
CA THR A 100 1.87 3.31 10.33
C THR A 100 2.57 4.50 9.70
N VAL A 101 1.86 5.59 9.49
CA VAL A 101 2.37 6.81 8.85
C VAL A 101 2.17 8.02 9.77
N GLU A 102 3.27 8.67 10.06
CA GLU A 102 3.35 9.89 10.86
C GLU A 102 3.76 11.06 9.94
N ARG A 103 3.61 12.28 10.42
CA ARG A 103 3.86 13.49 9.64
C ARG A 103 5.26 13.54 9.02
N GLU A 104 6.28 13.20 9.80
CA GLU A 104 7.69 13.19 9.34
C GLU A 104 7.92 12.14 8.25
N LYS A 105 7.31 10.97 8.39
CA LYS A 105 7.36 9.90 7.41
C LYS A 105 6.70 10.31 6.10
N LEU A 106 5.51 10.90 6.17
CA LEU A 106 4.77 11.41 5.01
C LEU A 106 5.53 12.53 4.29
N ALA A 107 6.16 13.44 5.04
CA ALA A 107 6.99 14.49 4.45
C ALA A 107 8.19 13.90 3.69
N LEU A 108 8.84 12.87 4.23
CA LEU A 108 9.94 12.19 3.54
C LEU A 108 9.44 11.44 2.30
N TYR A 109 8.28 10.79 2.35
CA TYR A 109 7.68 10.18 1.17
C TYR A 109 7.48 11.18 0.03
N ARG A 110 6.94 12.38 0.35
CA ARG A 110 6.81 13.46 -0.65
C ARG A 110 8.15 13.89 -1.24
N LEU A 111 9.16 14.07 -0.39
CA LEU A 111 10.52 14.45 -0.82
C LEU A 111 11.17 13.37 -1.71
N SER A 112 10.90 12.11 -1.44
CA SER A 112 11.39 10.97 -2.24
C SER A 112 10.68 10.82 -3.60
N GLY A 113 9.59 11.57 -3.84
CA GLY A 113 8.84 11.55 -5.08
C GLY A 113 7.51 10.80 -5.04
N ILE A 114 7.13 10.18 -3.90
CA ILE A 114 5.82 9.55 -3.77
C ILE A 114 4.74 10.63 -3.88
N ASN A 115 3.79 10.43 -4.80
CA ASN A 115 2.74 11.41 -5.09
C ASN A 115 1.33 10.86 -4.91
N ARG A 116 1.17 9.57 -4.62
CA ARG A 116 -0.11 8.91 -4.34
C ARG A 116 -0.02 7.98 -3.12
N LEU A 117 -1.04 8.00 -2.25
CA LEU A 117 -1.19 7.09 -1.13
C LEU A 117 -2.42 6.19 -1.33
N SER A 118 -2.32 4.92 -0.93
CA SER A 118 -3.47 4.01 -0.83
C SER A 118 -3.64 3.57 0.62
N PHE A 119 -4.74 3.99 1.27
CA PHE A 119 -5.02 3.64 2.66
C PHE A 119 -5.95 2.44 2.77
N GLY A 120 -5.48 1.37 3.41
CA GLY A 120 -6.29 0.21 3.75
C GLY A 120 -7.21 0.47 4.95
N LEU A 121 -8.29 1.23 4.78
CA LEU A 121 -9.29 1.48 5.84
C LEU A 121 -10.13 0.23 6.11
N GLN A 122 -10.73 -0.35 5.07
CA GLN A 122 -11.62 -1.49 5.03
C GLN A 122 -13.05 -1.19 5.53
N SER A 123 -13.22 -0.56 6.69
CA SER A 123 -14.52 -0.14 7.25
C SER A 123 -14.37 1.07 8.16
N ALA A 124 -15.40 1.91 8.25
CA ALA A 124 -15.53 2.96 9.25
C ALA A 124 -16.21 2.46 10.56
N ASN A 125 -16.44 1.15 10.68
CA ASN A 125 -17.01 0.53 11.87
C ASN A 125 -15.91 -0.26 12.61
N ASN A 126 -15.58 0.18 13.83
CA ASN A 126 -14.53 -0.44 14.63
C ASN A 126 -14.81 -1.92 15.02
N GLN A 127 -16.08 -2.35 15.05
CA GLN A 127 -16.41 -3.76 15.28
C GLN A 127 -16.08 -4.60 14.03
N GLU A 128 -16.39 -4.10 12.83
CA GLU A 128 -16.02 -4.75 11.57
C GLU A 128 -14.49 -4.82 11.42
N LEU A 129 -13.76 -3.75 11.77
CA LEU A 129 -12.29 -3.76 11.78
C LEU A 129 -11.72 -4.83 12.72
N LYS A 130 -12.27 -4.96 13.92
CA LYS A 130 -11.86 -6.02 14.87
C LYS A 130 -12.12 -7.42 14.33
N MET A 131 -13.27 -7.66 13.68
CA MET A 131 -13.58 -8.95 13.06
C MET A 131 -12.65 -9.30 11.91
N LEU A 132 -12.10 -8.31 11.22
CA LEU A 132 -11.09 -8.48 10.18
C LEU A 132 -9.67 -8.72 10.73
N GLY A 133 -9.47 -8.69 12.03
CA GLY A 133 -8.15 -8.75 12.65
C GLY A 133 -7.31 -7.49 12.47
N ARG A 134 -7.95 -6.34 12.10
CA ARG A 134 -7.25 -5.06 11.94
C ARG A 134 -6.81 -4.51 13.29
N ILE A 135 -5.61 -3.92 13.31
CA ILE A 135 -5.00 -3.36 14.53
C ILE A 135 -5.31 -1.88 14.72
N HIS A 136 -5.82 -1.20 13.69
CA HIS A 136 -6.19 0.22 13.72
C HIS A 136 -7.69 0.41 13.94
N SER A 137 -8.05 1.56 14.44
CA SER A 137 -9.42 2.07 14.53
C SER A 137 -9.75 3.01 13.38
N TYR A 138 -11.03 3.38 13.25
CA TYR A 138 -11.45 4.42 12.29
C TYR A 138 -10.85 5.79 12.66
N GLU A 139 -10.66 6.07 13.93
CA GLU A 139 -10.04 7.29 14.45
C GLU A 139 -8.57 7.39 14.02
N ASP A 140 -7.80 6.28 14.13
CA ASP A 140 -6.41 6.22 13.65
C ASP A 140 -6.31 6.47 12.13
N PHE A 141 -7.33 6.02 11.38
CA PHE A 141 -7.41 6.33 9.96
C PHE A 141 -7.64 7.81 9.71
N LEU A 142 -8.56 8.46 10.45
CA LEU A 142 -8.82 9.89 10.29
C LEU A 142 -7.58 10.72 10.57
N GLU A 143 -6.82 10.39 11.63
CA GLU A 143 -5.55 11.05 11.96
C GLU A 143 -4.52 10.87 10.86
N SER A 144 -4.36 9.64 10.34
CA SER A 144 -3.42 9.34 9.24
C SER A 144 -3.81 10.06 7.94
N TYR A 145 -5.10 10.13 7.63
CA TYR A 145 -5.62 10.81 6.45
C TYR A 145 -5.41 12.34 6.53
N ASP A 146 -5.72 12.94 7.67
CA ASP A 146 -5.49 14.37 7.91
C ASP A 146 -3.98 14.72 7.84
N ALA A 147 -3.13 13.87 8.43
CA ALA A 147 -1.69 14.03 8.34
C ALA A 147 -1.19 13.97 6.88
N ALA A 148 -1.75 13.06 6.06
CA ALA A 148 -1.41 12.96 4.64
C ALA A 148 -1.81 14.23 3.86
N ARG A 149 -3.02 14.76 4.08
CA ARG A 149 -3.45 16.02 3.47
C ARG A 149 -2.56 17.19 3.89
N LYS A 150 -2.21 17.28 5.18
CA LYS A 150 -1.29 18.31 5.71
C LYS A 150 0.13 18.18 5.17
N ALA A 151 0.57 16.97 4.81
CA ALA A 151 1.85 16.73 4.13
C ALA A 151 1.81 17.06 2.62
N GLY A 152 0.66 17.48 2.07
CA GLY A 152 0.49 17.90 0.68
C GLY A 152 0.19 16.75 -0.30
N PHE A 153 -0.35 15.62 0.18
CA PHE A 153 -0.86 14.60 -0.73
C PHE A 153 -2.24 14.99 -1.25
N GLU A 154 -2.34 15.15 -2.57
CA GLU A 154 -3.56 15.50 -3.29
C GLU A 154 -4.17 14.29 -4.02
N ASN A 155 -3.48 13.16 -4.09
CA ASN A 155 -3.96 11.91 -4.67
C ASN A 155 -3.97 10.81 -3.60
N ILE A 156 -5.13 10.54 -3.03
CA ILE A 156 -5.33 9.53 -1.98
C ILE A 156 -6.43 8.57 -2.39
N ASN A 157 -6.09 7.29 -2.39
CA ASN A 157 -7.05 6.21 -2.48
C ASN A 157 -7.42 5.69 -1.08
N VAL A 158 -8.66 5.30 -0.91
CA VAL A 158 -9.15 4.62 0.31
C VAL A 158 -9.78 3.28 -0.08
N ASP A 159 -9.23 2.20 0.47
CA ASP A 159 -9.77 0.86 0.28
C ASP A 159 -10.88 0.59 1.29
N VAL A 160 -12.03 0.10 0.79
CA VAL A 160 -13.19 -0.29 1.60
C VAL A 160 -13.67 -1.67 1.19
N MET A 161 -14.08 -2.46 2.17
CA MET A 161 -14.57 -3.82 1.94
C MET A 161 -16.07 -3.91 2.16
N SER A 162 -16.74 -4.56 1.21
CA SER A 162 -18.15 -4.95 1.29
C SER A 162 -18.28 -6.44 1.65
N ALA A 163 -19.47 -6.86 2.02
CA ALA A 163 -19.82 -8.25 2.31
C ALA A 163 -18.94 -8.87 3.42
N LEU A 164 -18.57 -8.07 4.43
CA LEU A 164 -17.90 -8.56 5.62
C LEU A 164 -18.84 -9.41 6.49
N PRO A 165 -18.32 -10.34 7.31
CA PRO A 165 -19.13 -11.05 8.28
C PRO A 165 -19.93 -10.06 9.17
N ALA A 166 -21.21 -10.30 9.34
CA ALA A 166 -22.14 -9.45 10.09
C ALA A 166 -22.31 -8.00 9.57
N GLN A 167 -21.69 -7.63 8.45
CA GLN A 167 -21.91 -6.33 7.82
C GLN A 167 -23.34 -6.25 7.26
N THR A 168 -23.99 -5.14 7.51
CA THR A 168 -25.29 -4.83 6.91
C THR A 168 -25.14 -3.82 5.78
N VAL A 169 -26.16 -3.72 4.90
CA VAL A 169 -26.20 -2.68 3.87
C VAL A 169 -26.10 -1.28 4.52
N ILE A 170 -26.76 -1.09 5.67
CA ILE A 170 -26.72 0.18 6.40
C ILE A 170 -25.31 0.50 6.92
N SER A 171 -24.59 -0.48 7.53
CA SER A 171 -23.23 -0.24 8.04
C SER A 171 -22.25 0.05 6.91
N TYR A 172 -22.38 -0.64 5.77
CA TYR A 172 -21.57 -0.36 4.59
C TYR A 172 -21.86 1.03 4.00
N GLU A 173 -23.14 1.41 3.91
CA GLU A 173 -23.55 2.75 3.46
C GLU A 173 -22.99 3.86 4.37
N ILE A 174 -22.97 3.64 5.69
CA ILE A 174 -22.33 4.56 6.66
C ILE A 174 -20.83 4.67 6.37
N THR A 175 -20.14 3.55 6.14
CA THR A 175 -18.73 3.55 5.78
C THR A 175 -18.49 4.39 4.52
N LEU A 176 -19.25 4.15 3.45
CA LEU A 176 -19.11 4.92 2.20
C LEU A 176 -19.38 6.41 2.41
N LYS A 177 -20.44 6.78 3.15
CA LYS A 177 -20.75 8.18 3.46
C LYS A 177 -19.62 8.86 4.24
N ASN A 178 -19.02 8.17 5.19
CA ASN A 178 -17.91 8.69 5.98
C ASN A 178 -16.68 8.89 5.12
N VAL A 179 -16.33 7.95 4.23
CA VAL A 179 -15.22 8.09 3.30
C VAL A 179 -15.45 9.22 2.30
N LEU A 180 -16.65 9.31 1.71
CA LEU A 180 -17.00 10.37 0.74
C LEU A 180 -16.89 11.78 1.33
N ARG A 181 -17.18 11.96 2.63
CA ARG A 181 -17.01 13.26 3.32
C ARG A 181 -15.55 13.73 3.36
N LEU A 182 -14.58 12.81 3.31
CA LEU A 182 -13.16 13.13 3.28
C LEU A 182 -12.68 13.54 1.90
N LYS A 183 -13.51 13.32 0.85
CA LYS A 183 -13.23 13.66 -0.55
C LYS A 183 -11.90 13.06 -1.03
N PRO A 184 -11.70 11.74 -0.93
CA PRO A 184 -10.54 11.11 -1.56
C PRO A 184 -10.70 11.18 -3.09
N GLU A 185 -9.60 11.20 -3.82
CA GLU A 185 -9.58 11.19 -5.28
C GLU A 185 -9.97 9.83 -5.85
N HIS A 186 -9.78 8.76 -5.06
CA HIS A 186 -10.12 7.40 -5.47
C HIS A 186 -10.65 6.57 -4.29
N ILE A 187 -11.56 5.66 -4.56
CA ILE A 187 -12.06 4.65 -3.61
C ILE A 187 -11.98 3.29 -4.30
N SER A 188 -11.28 2.35 -3.69
CA SER A 188 -11.28 0.94 -4.09
C SER A 188 -12.30 0.19 -3.24
N ALA A 189 -13.40 -0.26 -3.84
CA ALA A 189 -14.45 -1.00 -3.16
C ALA A 189 -14.48 -2.44 -3.64
N TYR A 190 -14.27 -3.41 -2.76
CA TYR A 190 -14.22 -4.82 -3.08
C TYR A 190 -14.78 -5.70 -1.94
N SER A 191 -15.10 -6.95 -2.26
CA SER A 191 -15.48 -7.96 -1.26
C SER A 191 -14.29 -8.87 -0.94
N PRO A 192 -14.21 -9.43 0.28
CA PRO A 192 -13.21 -10.45 0.58
C PRO A 192 -13.46 -11.66 -0.33
N VAL A 193 -12.42 -12.09 -1.04
CA VAL A 193 -12.48 -13.24 -1.94
C VAL A 193 -11.77 -14.41 -1.27
N SER A 194 -12.48 -15.53 -1.10
CA SER A 194 -11.84 -16.78 -0.72
C SER A 194 -11.21 -17.39 -1.97
N TYR A 195 -9.89 -17.33 -2.08
CA TYR A 195 -9.13 -17.97 -3.16
C TYR A 195 -8.97 -19.49 -2.99
N THR A 196 -9.71 -20.12 -2.08
CA THR A 196 -9.60 -21.56 -1.82
C THR A 196 -9.79 -22.43 -3.06
N HIS A 197 -10.61 -21.99 -4.02
CA HIS A 197 -10.82 -22.66 -5.30
C HIS A 197 -9.69 -22.39 -6.32
N LEU A 198 -8.91 -21.30 -6.17
CA LEU A 198 -7.78 -21.00 -7.05
C LEU A 198 -6.52 -21.74 -6.62
N ARG A 199 -6.30 -21.95 -5.33
CA ARG A 199 -5.17 -22.74 -4.80
C ARG A 199 -5.15 -24.18 -5.30
N ALA A 200 -6.32 -24.75 -5.62
CA ALA A 200 -6.41 -26.09 -6.18
C ALA A 200 -5.86 -26.20 -7.62
N HIS A 201 -5.72 -25.09 -8.34
CA HIS A 201 -5.20 -25.04 -9.71
C HIS A 201 -3.72 -24.63 -9.79
N GLU A 202 -3.15 -24.06 -8.74
CA GLU A 202 -1.74 -23.64 -8.71
C GLU A 202 -0.78 -24.77 -8.26
N THR A 203 -1.31 -25.93 -7.86
CA THR A 203 -0.53 -27.08 -7.35
C THR A 203 -0.41 -28.23 -8.34
N LEU A 204 -0.67 -28.02 -9.63
CA LEU A 204 -0.49 -29.02 -10.69
C LEU A 204 0.73 -28.71 -11.55
#